data_c78ab73f7f584414d7b6cce32a8e8de2
#
_entry.id   c78ab73f7f584414d7b6cce32a8e8de2
#
_cell.length_a   1.000
_cell.length_b   1.000
_cell.length_c   1.000
_cell.angle_alpha   90.00
_cell.angle_beta   90.00
_cell.angle_gamma   90.00
#
_symmetry.space_group_name_H-M   'P 1'
#
loop_
_entity.id
_entity.type
_entity.pdbx_description
1 polymer ?
#
loop_
_entity_poly.entity_id
_entity_poly.type
_entity_poly.pdbx_seq_one_letter_code
_entity_poly.pdbx_strand_id
1 'polypeptide(L)'
;MVHNIFKGLGIALITPFKEDGSVDYEAILRLLDYQLDNGADFFCILATTGETPTLSAEEKLKIKDLIVDKVQGRVPILMGCGGYNTAAIVEELQTGDFRGVDGILSVCPYYNKPSQEGLYQHFKAIAAATKLPVVLYNVPGRTGVNMQAATTVRLARDCQNIVAIKEASGNLEQVDEIIKNKPKDFDVISGDDALTFPMVSCGAVGVISVIGNALPKEFSKMIRLQMRGEYDPARKIHHRFTDLFSLLFVDGNPAGVKAMLSEMGFIENVLRLPLVPMQIKNHQRMSEILKELKI
;
A
#
# COMPACT_ATOMS: atom_id res chain seq x y z
N MET A 1 13.61 -4.58 -20.67
CA MET A 1 12.27 -4.21 -20.13
C MET A 1 12.33 -4.24 -18.62
N VAL A 2 11.76 -3.24 -17.97
CA VAL A 2 11.66 -3.21 -16.50
C VAL A 2 10.51 -4.12 -16.11
N HIS A 3 10.75 -5.09 -15.23
CA HIS A 3 9.73 -6.02 -14.76
C HIS A 3 9.23 -5.61 -13.36
N ASN A 4 7.97 -5.91 -13.06
CA ASN A 4 7.45 -5.74 -11.72
C ASN A 4 8.07 -6.76 -10.75
N ILE A 5 8.71 -6.25 -9.70
CA ILE A 5 9.28 -7.04 -8.60
C ILE A 5 8.39 -7.05 -7.36
N PHE A 6 7.31 -6.25 -7.36
CA PHE A 6 6.38 -6.08 -6.22
C PHE A 6 5.25 -7.11 -6.30
N LYS A 7 5.52 -8.34 -5.87
CA LYS A 7 4.57 -9.48 -5.88
C LYS A 7 4.43 -10.07 -4.48
N GLY A 8 3.30 -10.72 -4.21
CA GLY A 8 3.04 -11.31 -2.90
C GLY A 8 2.48 -10.30 -1.90
N LEU A 9 2.93 -10.36 -0.65
CA LEU A 9 2.52 -9.46 0.43
C LEU A 9 3.42 -8.24 0.52
N GLY A 10 2.94 -7.10 0.04
CA GLY A 10 3.51 -5.80 0.34
C GLY A 10 2.87 -5.21 1.59
N ILE A 11 3.68 -4.64 2.47
CA ILE A 11 3.20 -3.96 3.68
C ILE A 11 3.06 -2.47 3.39
N ALA A 12 1.84 -1.93 3.47
CA ALA A 12 1.60 -0.49 3.51
C ALA A 12 2.04 0.02 4.89
N LEU A 13 3.34 0.27 5.06
CA LEU A 13 3.95 0.49 6.37
C LEU A 13 3.36 1.72 7.06
N ILE A 14 2.96 1.58 8.32
CA ILE A 14 2.58 2.69 9.19
C ILE A 14 3.80 3.52 9.60
N THR A 15 3.57 4.76 10.03
CA THR A 15 4.55 5.55 10.77
C THR A 15 4.13 5.60 12.23
N PRO A 16 4.80 4.88 13.15
CA PRO A 16 4.54 4.98 14.57
C PRO A 16 4.92 6.35 15.11
N PHE A 17 4.12 6.89 16.03
CA PHE A 17 4.40 8.10 16.75
C PHE A 17 4.43 7.84 18.26
N LYS A 18 5.26 8.60 18.99
CA LYS A 18 5.27 8.67 20.45
C LYS A 18 4.14 9.56 20.96
N GLU A 19 3.85 9.55 22.26
CA GLU A 19 2.81 10.38 22.88
C GLU A 19 2.95 11.88 22.59
N ASP A 20 4.20 12.37 22.43
CA ASP A 20 4.49 13.76 22.07
C ASP A 20 4.29 14.07 20.57
N GLY A 21 3.87 13.07 19.78
CA GLY A 21 3.67 13.19 18.34
C GLY A 21 4.95 13.09 17.50
N SER A 22 6.12 12.89 18.10
CA SER A 22 7.36 12.62 17.36
C SER A 22 7.36 11.22 16.75
N VAL A 23 8.13 11.01 15.66
CA VAL A 23 8.26 9.70 15.03
C VAL A 23 9.00 8.72 15.97
N ASP A 24 8.40 7.55 16.21
CA ASP A 24 9.04 6.45 16.93
C ASP A 24 9.86 5.59 15.97
N TYR A 25 11.10 5.98 15.74
CA TYR A 25 12.04 5.26 14.87
C TYR A 25 12.37 3.85 15.36
N GLU A 26 12.36 3.63 16.69
CA GLU A 26 12.59 2.32 17.28
C GLU A 26 11.44 1.35 17.02
N ALA A 27 10.22 1.84 17.11
CA ALA A 27 9.05 1.05 16.74
C ALA A 27 9.04 0.68 15.24
N ILE A 28 9.51 1.59 14.36
CA ILE A 28 9.69 1.25 12.94
C ILE A 28 10.62 0.03 12.80
N LEU A 29 11.76 0.03 13.47
CA LEU A 29 12.73 -1.08 13.39
C LEU A 29 12.14 -2.39 13.92
N ARG A 30 11.41 -2.35 15.05
CA ARG A 30 10.71 -3.54 15.60
C ARG A 30 9.67 -4.10 14.64
N LEU A 31 8.88 -3.23 14.01
CA LEU A 31 7.87 -3.63 13.01
C LEU A 31 8.50 -4.26 11.78
N LEU A 32 9.59 -3.67 11.27
CA LEU A 32 10.31 -4.22 10.12
C LEU A 32 10.84 -5.63 10.40
N ASP A 33 11.47 -5.87 11.57
CA ASP A 33 11.92 -7.20 11.95
C ASP A 33 10.73 -8.18 12.00
N TYR A 34 9.68 -7.83 12.73
CA TYR A 34 8.48 -8.65 12.84
C TYR A 34 7.88 -9.00 11.48
N GLN A 35 7.76 -8.03 10.59
CA GLN A 35 7.13 -8.21 9.29
C GLN A 35 8.01 -9.01 8.33
N LEU A 36 9.33 -8.80 8.33
CA LEU A 36 10.29 -9.59 7.55
C LEU A 36 10.29 -11.05 7.98
N ASP A 37 10.37 -11.30 9.28
CA ASP A 37 10.41 -12.66 9.83
C ASP A 37 9.08 -13.43 9.60
N ASN A 38 7.99 -12.69 9.36
CA ASN A 38 6.66 -13.24 9.14
C ASN A 38 6.16 -13.13 7.69
N GLY A 39 7.06 -12.90 6.73
CA GLY A 39 6.79 -13.16 5.32
C GLY A 39 6.33 -11.98 4.51
N ALA A 40 6.69 -10.75 4.87
CA ALA A 40 6.60 -9.61 3.97
C ALA A 40 7.46 -9.85 2.73
N ASP A 41 6.89 -9.68 1.56
CA ASP A 41 7.59 -9.85 0.29
C ASP A 41 8.15 -8.50 -0.24
N PHE A 42 7.59 -7.37 0.19
CA PHE A 42 8.11 -6.01 -0.06
C PHE A 42 7.48 -5.00 0.90
N PHE A 43 8.10 -3.82 1.02
CA PHE A 43 7.54 -2.70 1.78
C PHE A 43 7.05 -1.59 0.86
N CYS A 44 5.87 -1.04 1.19
CA CYS A 44 5.36 0.20 0.61
C CYS A 44 5.43 1.29 1.70
N ILE A 45 6.43 2.16 1.59
CA ILE A 45 6.75 3.18 2.59
C ILE A 45 6.26 4.56 2.15
N LEU A 46 6.08 5.46 3.10
CA LEU A 46 5.70 6.86 2.85
C LEU A 46 4.50 6.98 1.90
N ALA A 47 3.48 6.14 2.13
CA ALA A 47 2.21 6.17 1.41
C ALA A 47 1.07 6.59 2.36
N THR A 48 -0.18 6.40 1.96
CA THR A 48 -1.37 6.81 2.73
C THR A 48 -1.36 6.30 4.18
N THR A 49 -1.09 5.00 4.35
CA THR A 49 -1.06 4.32 5.66
C THR A 49 0.08 4.84 6.56
N GLY A 50 1.15 5.35 5.96
CA GLY A 50 2.27 5.98 6.67
C GLY A 50 2.02 7.43 7.08
N GLU A 51 0.79 7.97 6.97
CA GLU A 51 0.45 9.35 7.33
C GLU A 51 1.36 10.41 6.69
N THR A 52 1.84 10.14 5.47
CA THR A 52 2.85 10.95 4.75
C THR A 52 2.53 12.44 4.66
N PRO A 53 1.26 12.90 4.52
CA PRO A 53 0.94 14.32 4.50
C PRO A 53 1.27 15.07 5.79
N THR A 54 1.42 14.37 6.92
CA THR A 54 1.71 14.97 8.23
C THR A 54 3.20 14.92 8.61
N LEU A 55 4.03 14.35 7.73
CA LEU A 55 5.47 14.24 7.93
C LEU A 55 6.22 15.40 7.29
N SER A 56 7.23 15.94 7.99
CA SER A 56 8.15 16.89 7.40
C SER A 56 9.07 16.25 6.36
N ALA A 57 9.72 17.05 5.53
CA ALA A 57 10.69 16.56 4.56
C ALA A 57 11.86 15.82 5.23
N GLU A 58 12.34 16.33 6.36
CA GLU A 58 13.40 15.70 7.15
C GLU A 58 12.97 14.35 7.74
N GLU A 59 11.74 14.26 8.29
CA GLU A 59 11.19 13.00 8.79
C GLU A 59 11.06 11.96 7.68
N LYS A 60 10.56 12.35 6.50
CA LYS A 60 10.43 11.45 5.34
C LYS A 60 11.79 10.88 4.92
N LEU A 61 12.81 11.74 4.81
CA LEU A 61 14.16 11.31 4.46
C LEU A 61 14.72 10.36 5.50
N LYS A 62 14.62 10.69 6.78
CA LYS A 62 15.13 9.87 7.89
C LYS A 62 14.39 8.52 7.98
N ILE A 63 13.07 8.49 7.78
CA ILE A 63 12.28 7.25 7.71
C ILE A 63 12.76 6.38 6.55
N LYS A 64 12.93 6.96 5.35
CA LYS A 64 13.42 6.25 4.16
C LYS A 64 14.81 5.65 4.44
N ASP A 65 15.77 6.44 4.91
CA ASP A 65 17.13 5.98 5.17
C ASP A 65 17.15 4.86 6.22
N LEU A 66 16.41 5.03 7.33
CA LEU A 66 16.29 4.02 8.38
C LEU A 66 15.75 2.67 7.84
N ILE A 67 14.73 2.73 6.98
CA ILE A 67 14.13 1.52 6.40
C ILE A 67 15.10 0.85 5.41
N VAL A 68 15.73 1.63 4.54
CA VAL A 68 16.72 1.13 3.57
C VAL A 68 17.88 0.44 4.31
N ASP A 69 18.43 1.08 5.33
CA ASP A 69 19.53 0.55 6.15
C ASP A 69 19.11 -0.73 6.89
N LYS A 70 17.87 -0.79 7.37
CA LYS A 70 17.34 -1.97 8.08
C LYS A 70 17.04 -3.12 7.14
N VAL A 71 16.42 -2.84 5.99
CA VAL A 71 16.01 -3.87 5.01
C VAL A 71 17.20 -4.46 4.27
N GLN A 72 18.23 -3.67 3.94
CA GLN A 72 19.47 -4.11 3.30
C GLN A 72 19.24 -4.95 2.03
N GLY A 73 18.26 -4.59 1.22
CA GLY A 73 17.95 -5.29 -0.02
C GLY A 73 17.34 -6.70 0.14
N ARG A 74 16.97 -7.13 1.37
CA ARG A 74 16.32 -8.44 1.59
C ARG A 74 14.99 -8.58 0.88
N VAL A 75 14.25 -7.49 0.76
CA VAL A 75 13.01 -7.37 0.01
C VAL A 75 12.96 -5.99 -0.68
N PRO A 76 12.20 -5.84 -1.79
CA PRO A 76 12.04 -4.55 -2.45
C PRO A 76 11.37 -3.49 -1.59
N ILE A 77 11.71 -2.21 -1.86
CA ILE A 77 11.11 -1.03 -1.24
C ILE A 77 10.41 -0.20 -2.31
N LEU A 78 9.10 -0.07 -2.20
CA LEU A 78 8.24 0.81 -3.00
C LEU A 78 7.94 2.07 -2.21
N MET A 79 8.31 3.25 -2.71
CA MET A 79 8.12 4.52 -1.99
C MET A 79 6.98 5.34 -2.58
N GLY A 80 6.11 5.87 -1.75
CA GLY A 80 5.06 6.80 -2.13
C GLY A 80 5.65 8.14 -2.61
N CYS A 81 5.38 8.49 -3.86
CA CYS A 81 5.68 9.80 -4.45
C CYS A 81 4.56 10.15 -5.43
N GLY A 82 3.67 11.06 -5.03
CA GLY A 82 2.49 11.44 -5.80
C GLY A 82 1.76 12.62 -5.19
N GLY A 83 0.82 13.18 -5.93
CA GLY A 83 0.08 14.35 -5.53
C GLY A 83 -0.80 14.88 -6.68
N TYR A 84 -1.27 16.10 -6.55
CA TYR A 84 -2.15 16.75 -7.52
C TYR A 84 -1.44 17.81 -8.39
N ASN A 85 -0.12 18.02 -8.19
CA ASN A 85 0.69 18.93 -9.01
C ASN A 85 1.77 18.12 -9.74
N THR A 86 1.57 17.90 -11.04
CA THR A 86 2.50 17.14 -11.88
C THR A 86 3.92 17.68 -11.86
N ALA A 87 4.08 19.00 -11.94
CA ALA A 87 5.40 19.63 -11.99
C ALA A 87 6.19 19.39 -10.69
N ALA A 88 5.53 19.50 -9.53
CA ALA A 88 6.18 19.24 -8.24
C ALA A 88 6.62 17.79 -8.08
N ILE A 89 5.81 16.83 -8.58
CA ILE A 89 6.19 15.41 -8.54
C ILE A 89 7.37 15.12 -9.47
N VAL A 90 7.36 15.70 -10.66
CA VAL A 90 8.48 15.59 -11.62
C VAL A 90 9.76 16.15 -11.02
N GLU A 91 9.70 17.31 -10.39
CA GLU A 91 10.84 17.92 -9.70
C GLU A 91 11.35 17.02 -8.55
N GLU A 92 10.44 16.50 -7.71
CA GLU A 92 10.79 15.56 -6.62
C GLU A 92 11.49 14.31 -7.16
N LEU A 93 10.99 13.73 -8.27
CA LEU A 93 11.60 12.54 -8.88
C LEU A 93 12.98 12.80 -9.50
N GLN A 94 13.24 14.04 -9.96
CA GLN A 94 14.51 14.43 -10.58
C GLN A 94 15.58 14.86 -9.57
N THR A 95 15.16 15.44 -8.44
CA THR A 95 16.08 16.08 -7.47
C THR A 95 16.12 15.36 -6.12
N GLY A 96 15.12 14.54 -5.81
CA GLY A 96 14.99 13.83 -4.54
C GLY A 96 15.98 12.68 -4.38
N ASP A 97 16.15 12.24 -3.13
CA ASP A 97 17.00 11.10 -2.79
C ASP A 97 16.19 9.79 -2.73
N PHE A 98 16.35 8.98 -3.77
CA PHE A 98 15.72 7.65 -3.90
C PHE A 98 16.73 6.50 -3.74
N ARG A 99 17.88 6.72 -3.13
CA ARG A 99 18.85 5.64 -2.90
C ARG A 99 18.25 4.53 -2.04
N GLY A 100 18.40 3.28 -2.51
CA GLY A 100 17.84 2.10 -1.85
C GLY A 100 16.34 1.88 -2.06
N VAL A 101 15.69 2.72 -2.88
CA VAL A 101 14.29 2.57 -3.28
C VAL A 101 14.23 1.84 -4.62
N ASP A 102 13.40 0.81 -4.74
CA ASP A 102 13.29 -0.05 -5.91
C ASP A 102 12.15 0.34 -6.86
N GLY A 103 11.25 1.23 -6.42
CA GLY A 103 10.15 1.73 -7.25
C GLY A 103 9.32 2.81 -6.57
N ILE A 104 8.46 3.42 -7.37
CA ILE A 104 7.61 4.56 -6.98
C ILE A 104 6.14 4.14 -7.01
N LEU A 105 5.41 4.36 -5.91
CA LEU A 105 3.95 4.30 -5.89
C LEU A 105 3.39 5.70 -6.10
N SER A 106 2.70 5.93 -7.22
CA SER A 106 2.14 7.26 -7.52
C SER A 106 0.61 7.22 -7.58
N VAL A 107 -0.02 7.93 -6.64
CA VAL A 107 -1.48 8.01 -6.52
C VAL A 107 -2.08 8.92 -7.60
N CYS A 108 -3.29 8.59 -8.07
CA CYS A 108 -4.06 9.49 -8.93
C CYS A 108 -4.20 10.87 -8.28
N PRO A 109 -4.08 11.97 -9.06
CA PRO A 109 -4.31 13.32 -8.53
C PRO A 109 -5.68 13.42 -7.84
N TYR A 110 -5.67 13.98 -6.66
CA TYR A 110 -6.87 14.21 -5.84
C TYR A 110 -7.24 15.69 -5.85
N TYR A 111 -8.42 16.03 -5.33
CA TYR A 111 -8.95 17.38 -5.19
C TYR A 111 -9.32 18.06 -6.53
N ASN A 112 -8.39 18.24 -7.47
CA ASN A 112 -8.62 18.89 -8.78
C ASN A 112 -9.24 17.97 -9.85
N LYS A 113 -9.36 16.66 -9.59
CA LYS A 113 -10.13 15.67 -10.37
C LYS A 113 -9.91 15.74 -11.88
N PRO A 114 -8.71 15.38 -12.39
CA PRO A 114 -8.43 15.44 -13.84
C PRO A 114 -9.29 14.47 -14.65
N SER A 115 -9.46 14.77 -15.95
CA SER A 115 -10.06 13.85 -16.92
C SER A 115 -9.16 12.63 -17.17
N GLN A 116 -9.64 11.62 -17.91
CA GLN A 116 -8.84 10.45 -18.28
C GLN A 116 -7.59 10.83 -19.08
N GLU A 117 -7.71 11.79 -19.99
CA GLU A 117 -6.54 12.32 -20.73
C GLU A 117 -5.59 13.08 -19.78
N GLY A 118 -6.12 13.85 -18.83
CA GLY A 118 -5.31 14.50 -17.79
C GLY A 118 -4.54 13.48 -16.94
N LEU A 119 -5.17 12.36 -16.54
CA LEU A 119 -4.51 11.25 -15.83
C LEU A 119 -3.40 10.63 -16.70
N TYR A 120 -3.68 10.39 -17.97
CA TYR A 120 -2.69 9.83 -18.89
C TYR A 120 -1.46 10.74 -19.02
N GLN A 121 -1.65 12.04 -19.27
CA GLN A 121 -0.54 13.00 -19.41
C GLN A 121 0.24 13.16 -18.10
N HIS A 122 -0.45 13.17 -16.95
CA HIS A 122 0.15 13.21 -15.62
C HIS A 122 1.11 12.04 -15.39
N PHE A 123 0.65 10.81 -15.56
CA PHE A 123 1.48 9.63 -15.31
C PHE A 123 2.55 9.42 -16.39
N LYS A 124 2.31 9.83 -17.62
CA LYS A 124 3.33 9.85 -18.66
C LYS A 124 4.50 10.79 -18.31
N ALA A 125 4.19 11.98 -17.77
CA ALA A 125 5.21 12.93 -17.30
C ALA A 125 5.99 12.36 -16.11
N ILE A 126 5.31 11.71 -15.14
CA ILE A 126 5.94 11.03 -14.00
C ILE A 126 6.87 9.91 -14.48
N ALA A 127 6.39 9.05 -15.37
CA ALA A 127 7.20 7.97 -15.93
C ALA A 127 8.46 8.48 -16.65
N ALA A 128 8.36 9.60 -17.37
CA ALA A 128 9.49 10.21 -18.05
C ALA A 128 10.52 10.85 -17.08
N ALA A 129 10.13 11.19 -15.85
CA ALA A 129 10.97 11.86 -14.87
C ALA A 129 11.87 10.92 -14.05
N THR A 130 11.66 9.61 -14.14
CA THR A 130 12.43 8.63 -13.37
C THR A 130 12.77 7.38 -14.18
N LYS A 131 13.86 6.71 -13.78
CA LYS A 131 14.24 5.38 -14.31
C LYS A 131 13.70 4.24 -13.43
N LEU A 132 13.19 4.57 -12.24
CA LEU A 132 12.62 3.57 -11.34
C LEU A 132 11.29 3.00 -11.90
N PRO A 133 10.95 1.76 -11.59
CA PRO A 133 9.61 1.22 -11.82
C PRO A 133 8.55 2.08 -11.19
N VAL A 134 7.48 2.38 -11.91
CA VAL A 134 6.33 3.15 -11.41
C VAL A 134 5.13 2.20 -11.25
N VAL A 135 4.55 2.20 -10.08
CA VAL A 135 3.27 1.55 -9.78
C VAL A 135 2.19 2.63 -9.69
N LEU A 136 1.22 2.57 -10.58
CA LEU A 136 0.06 3.46 -10.54
C LEU A 136 -0.78 3.14 -9.29
N TYR A 137 -1.45 4.15 -8.71
CA TYR A 137 -2.34 3.90 -7.58
C TYR A 137 -3.70 4.54 -7.81
N ASN A 138 -4.71 3.71 -8.05
CA ASN A 138 -6.10 4.10 -8.24
C ASN A 138 -6.91 3.84 -6.96
N VAL A 139 -7.43 4.91 -6.33
CA VAL A 139 -8.20 4.85 -5.07
C VAL A 139 -9.30 5.92 -5.08
N PRO A 140 -10.37 5.74 -5.87
CA PRO A 140 -11.41 6.75 -6.07
C PRO A 140 -12.08 7.25 -4.78
N GLY A 141 -12.22 6.37 -3.77
CA GLY A 141 -12.78 6.74 -2.47
C GLY A 141 -11.96 7.79 -1.71
N ARG A 142 -10.68 7.99 -2.06
CA ARG A 142 -9.82 9.03 -1.48
C ARG A 142 -9.56 10.19 -2.43
N THR A 143 -9.39 9.91 -3.71
CA THR A 143 -9.01 10.94 -4.70
C THR A 143 -10.20 11.66 -5.31
N GLY A 144 -11.38 11.04 -5.30
CA GLY A 144 -12.57 11.53 -5.99
C GLY A 144 -12.48 11.41 -7.51
N VAL A 145 -11.48 10.69 -8.03
CA VAL A 145 -11.32 10.39 -9.47
C VAL A 145 -10.97 8.91 -9.64
N ASN A 146 -11.59 8.26 -10.63
CA ASN A 146 -11.31 6.88 -10.99
C ASN A 146 -10.52 6.83 -12.31
N MET A 147 -9.34 6.23 -12.30
CA MET A 147 -8.60 5.90 -13.51
C MET A 147 -9.21 4.63 -14.12
N GLN A 148 -9.82 4.79 -15.29
CA GLN A 148 -10.50 3.68 -15.99
C GLN A 148 -9.52 2.64 -16.54
N ALA A 149 -9.99 1.42 -16.76
CA ALA A 149 -9.21 0.32 -17.31
C ALA A 149 -8.49 0.70 -18.63
N ALA A 150 -9.19 1.38 -19.54
CA ALA A 150 -8.62 1.82 -20.81
C ALA A 150 -7.42 2.77 -20.63
N THR A 151 -7.52 3.71 -19.69
CA THR A 151 -6.41 4.65 -19.36
C THR A 151 -5.22 3.92 -18.75
N THR A 152 -5.47 2.99 -17.82
CA THR A 152 -4.45 2.14 -17.22
C THR A 152 -3.71 1.31 -18.26
N VAL A 153 -4.45 0.63 -19.14
CA VAL A 153 -3.87 -0.21 -20.20
C VAL A 153 -3.09 0.61 -21.24
N ARG A 154 -3.56 1.83 -21.57
CA ARG A 154 -2.84 2.76 -22.45
C ARG A 154 -1.51 3.17 -21.83
N LEU A 155 -1.48 3.56 -20.56
CA LEU A 155 -0.25 3.89 -19.83
C LEU A 155 0.73 2.71 -19.78
N ALA A 156 0.23 1.52 -19.49
CA ALA A 156 1.05 0.30 -19.45
C ALA A 156 1.69 -0.05 -20.80
N ARG A 157 1.05 0.31 -21.93
CA ARG A 157 1.60 0.10 -23.28
C ARG A 157 2.60 1.18 -23.68
N ASP A 158 2.32 2.42 -23.32
CA ASP A 158 3.08 3.59 -23.82
C ASP A 158 4.30 3.92 -22.94
N CYS A 159 4.34 3.49 -21.67
CA CYS A 159 5.39 3.79 -20.71
C CYS A 159 6.04 2.51 -20.17
N GLN A 160 7.26 2.21 -20.63
CA GLN A 160 7.95 0.94 -20.32
C GLN A 160 8.28 0.73 -18.84
N ASN A 161 8.41 1.81 -18.06
CA ASN A 161 8.68 1.76 -16.63
C ASN A 161 7.41 1.86 -15.75
N ILE A 162 6.23 1.98 -16.33
CA ILE A 162 4.96 1.76 -15.63
C ILE A 162 4.70 0.24 -15.62
N VAL A 163 4.99 -0.41 -14.48
CA VAL A 163 5.07 -1.88 -14.39
C VAL A 163 3.86 -2.52 -13.72
N ALA A 164 3.07 -1.75 -12.98
CA ALA A 164 1.90 -2.28 -12.27
C ALA A 164 0.91 -1.18 -11.92
N ILE A 165 -0.27 -1.61 -11.48
CA ILE A 165 -1.25 -0.77 -10.79
C ILE A 165 -1.61 -1.38 -9.43
N LYS A 166 -1.58 -0.56 -8.36
CA LYS A 166 -2.30 -0.81 -7.12
C LYS A 166 -3.76 -0.38 -7.33
N GLU A 167 -4.64 -1.36 -7.44
CA GLU A 167 -6.06 -1.11 -7.69
C GLU A 167 -6.87 -1.21 -6.39
N ALA A 168 -7.49 -0.11 -6.00
CA ALA A 168 -8.29 0.05 -4.79
C ALA A 168 -9.63 0.77 -5.06
N SER A 169 -10.19 0.56 -6.25
CA SER A 169 -11.51 1.13 -6.61
C SER A 169 -12.68 0.41 -5.95
N GLY A 170 -12.48 -0.84 -5.51
CA GLY A 170 -13.56 -1.70 -5.07
C GLY A 170 -14.36 -2.33 -6.21
N ASN A 171 -14.00 -2.09 -7.46
CA ASN A 171 -14.71 -2.55 -8.65
C ASN A 171 -13.98 -3.75 -9.29
N LEU A 172 -14.45 -4.97 -9.00
CA LEU A 172 -13.89 -6.20 -9.56
C LEU A 172 -14.05 -6.31 -11.08
N GLU A 173 -15.10 -5.73 -11.68
CA GLU A 173 -15.27 -5.71 -13.13
C GLU A 173 -14.17 -4.89 -13.79
N GLN A 174 -13.80 -3.73 -13.23
CA GLN A 174 -12.68 -2.92 -13.71
C GLN A 174 -11.34 -3.66 -13.54
N VAL A 175 -11.16 -4.37 -12.42
CA VAL A 175 -9.97 -5.21 -12.19
C VAL A 175 -9.84 -6.27 -13.28
N ASP A 176 -10.92 -7.00 -13.57
CA ASP A 176 -10.93 -8.04 -14.59
C ASP A 176 -10.68 -7.48 -16.00
N GLU A 177 -11.28 -6.32 -16.33
CA GLU A 177 -11.04 -5.60 -17.59
C GLU A 177 -9.56 -5.22 -17.77
N ILE A 178 -8.90 -4.75 -16.69
CA ILE A 178 -7.46 -4.43 -16.71
C ILE A 178 -6.65 -5.72 -16.93
N ILE A 179 -6.92 -6.77 -16.16
CA ILE A 179 -6.20 -8.05 -16.24
C ILE A 179 -6.31 -8.66 -17.64
N LYS A 180 -7.49 -8.62 -18.23
CA LYS A 180 -7.76 -9.12 -19.59
C LYS A 180 -6.97 -8.38 -20.67
N ASN A 181 -6.84 -7.05 -20.57
CA ASN A 181 -6.34 -6.20 -21.65
C ASN A 181 -4.91 -5.69 -21.45
N LYS A 182 -4.31 -5.89 -20.28
CA LYS A 182 -2.96 -5.43 -19.92
C LYS A 182 -1.88 -6.09 -20.79
N PRO A 183 -0.73 -5.43 -21.01
CA PRO A 183 0.47 -6.10 -21.51
C PRO A 183 0.91 -7.24 -20.58
N LYS A 184 1.63 -8.22 -21.13
CA LYS A 184 2.12 -9.39 -20.38
C LYS A 184 2.99 -8.99 -19.18
N ASP A 185 3.82 -7.95 -19.33
CA ASP A 185 4.79 -7.49 -18.33
C ASP A 185 4.24 -6.41 -17.38
N PHE A 186 2.94 -6.14 -17.42
CA PHE A 186 2.26 -5.25 -16.49
C PHE A 186 1.43 -6.07 -15.50
N ASP A 187 1.45 -5.72 -14.21
CA ASP A 187 0.76 -6.46 -13.17
C ASP A 187 -0.33 -5.64 -12.47
N VAL A 188 -1.30 -6.34 -11.90
CA VAL A 188 -2.32 -5.76 -11.01
C VAL A 188 -2.03 -6.22 -9.58
N ILE A 189 -1.99 -5.28 -8.65
CA ILE A 189 -1.76 -5.49 -7.22
C ILE A 189 -3.02 -5.01 -6.49
N SER A 190 -3.55 -5.80 -5.58
CA SER A 190 -4.68 -5.38 -4.75
C SER A 190 -4.27 -4.22 -3.84
N GLY A 191 -5.13 -3.20 -3.74
CA GLY A 191 -5.01 -2.13 -2.76
C GLY A 191 -6.04 -2.22 -1.63
N ASP A 192 -6.78 -3.34 -1.55
CA ASP A 192 -7.89 -3.58 -0.64
C ASP A 192 -7.78 -4.99 -0.05
N ASP A 193 -7.60 -5.05 1.27
CA ASP A 193 -7.43 -6.32 2.00
C ASP A 193 -8.65 -7.24 1.86
N ALA A 194 -9.87 -6.68 1.89
CA ALA A 194 -11.12 -7.43 1.77
C ALA A 194 -11.31 -8.02 0.36
N LEU A 195 -10.78 -7.34 -0.67
CA LEU A 195 -10.90 -7.78 -2.06
C LEU A 195 -9.66 -8.53 -2.56
N THR A 196 -8.63 -8.69 -1.73
CA THR A 196 -7.40 -9.39 -2.13
C THR A 196 -7.69 -10.81 -2.60
N PHE A 197 -8.52 -11.57 -1.86
CA PHE A 197 -8.84 -12.95 -2.25
C PHE A 197 -9.47 -13.03 -3.65
N PRO A 198 -10.57 -12.35 -3.97
CA PRO A 198 -11.14 -12.38 -5.33
C PRO A 198 -10.19 -11.80 -6.39
N MET A 199 -9.45 -10.72 -6.10
CA MET A 199 -8.54 -10.12 -7.08
C MET A 199 -7.39 -11.06 -7.46
N VAL A 200 -6.77 -11.75 -6.50
CA VAL A 200 -5.72 -12.74 -6.78
C VAL A 200 -6.29 -13.94 -7.53
N SER A 201 -7.52 -14.35 -7.24
CA SER A 201 -8.22 -15.41 -8.00
C SER A 201 -8.48 -15.00 -9.45
N CYS A 202 -8.65 -13.71 -9.76
CA CYS A 202 -8.76 -13.17 -11.11
C CYS A 202 -7.40 -12.96 -11.80
N GLY A 203 -6.27 -13.04 -11.08
CA GLY A 203 -4.93 -12.90 -11.67
C GLY A 203 -4.13 -11.70 -11.21
N ALA A 204 -4.53 -11.02 -10.12
CA ALA A 204 -3.65 -10.08 -9.42
C ALA A 204 -2.47 -10.83 -8.79
N VAL A 205 -1.30 -10.17 -8.71
CA VAL A 205 -0.05 -10.81 -8.28
C VAL A 205 0.27 -10.65 -6.79
N GLY A 206 -0.61 -10.01 -6.04
CA GLY A 206 -0.42 -9.77 -4.60
C GLY A 206 -1.24 -8.59 -4.12
N VAL A 207 -0.81 -8.02 -2.98
CA VAL A 207 -1.49 -6.90 -2.32
C VAL A 207 -0.48 -5.93 -1.71
N ILE A 208 -0.84 -4.66 -1.64
CA ILE A 208 -0.23 -3.68 -0.73
C ILE A 208 -1.21 -3.49 0.42
N SER A 209 -0.96 -4.19 1.51
CA SER A 209 -1.87 -4.53 2.59
C SER A 209 -1.78 -3.58 3.78
N VAL A 210 -2.91 -3.27 4.38
CA VAL A 210 -3.01 -2.58 5.68
C VAL A 210 -2.95 -3.60 6.83
N ILE A 211 -3.76 -4.66 6.78
CA ILE A 211 -3.77 -5.71 7.82
C ILE A 211 -2.44 -6.45 7.92
N GLY A 212 -1.67 -6.51 6.84
CA GLY A 212 -0.33 -7.08 6.80
C GLY A 212 0.67 -6.42 7.76
N ASN A 213 0.43 -5.18 8.22
CA ASN A 213 1.22 -4.57 9.29
C ASN A 213 1.18 -5.38 10.58
N ALA A 214 0.00 -5.94 10.92
CA ALA A 214 -0.26 -6.67 12.16
C ALA A 214 -0.25 -8.20 11.97
N LEU A 215 -0.72 -8.72 10.82
CA LEU A 215 -0.86 -10.15 10.55
C LEU A 215 -0.09 -10.57 9.27
N PRO A 216 1.21 -10.29 9.17
CA PRO A 216 1.98 -10.60 7.96
C PRO A 216 2.02 -12.10 7.65
N LYS A 217 2.15 -12.95 8.67
CA LYS A 217 2.27 -14.41 8.51
C LYS A 217 1.04 -15.04 7.88
N GLU A 218 -0.13 -14.72 8.41
CA GLU A 218 -1.40 -15.27 7.95
C GLU A 218 -1.74 -14.75 6.56
N PHE A 219 -1.53 -13.45 6.35
CA PHE A 219 -1.89 -12.81 5.09
C PHE A 219 -0.95 -13.21 3.95
N SER A 220 0.37 -13.32 4.19
CA SER A 220 1.31 -13.87 3.21
C SER A 220 1.01 -15.33 2.88
N LYS A 221 0.63 -16.14 3.88
CA LYS A 221 0.22 -17.53 3.68
C LYS A 221 -1.02 -17.61 2.76
N MET A 222 -2.03 -16.77 2.99
CA MET A 222 -3.24 -16.71 2.14
C MET A 222 -2.88 -16.46 0.67
N ILE A 223 -2.06 -15.43 0.43
CA ILE A 223 -1.66 -15.04 -0.93
C ILE A 223 -0.85 -16.16 -1.61
N ARG A 224 0.13 -16.73 -0.90
CA ARG A 224 0.98 -17.81 -1.44
C ARG A 224 0.18 -19.06 -1.77
N LEU A 225 -0.83 -19.42 -0.95
CA LEU A 225 -1.75 -20.51 -1.25
C LEU A 225 -2.53 -20.25 -2.54
N GLN A 226 -3.09 -19.03 -2.69
CA GLN A 226 -3.81 -18.66 -3.92
C GLN A 226 -2.92 -18.70 -5.17
N MET A 227 -1.71 -18.15 -5.08
CA MET A 227 -0.76 -18.17 -6.20
C MET A 227 -0.36 -19.58 -6.64
N ARG A 228 -0.53 -20.60 -5.76
CA ARG A 228 -0.35 -22.01 -6.08
C ARG A 228 -1.62 -22.73 -6.51
N GLY A 229 -2.75 -22.01 -6.59
CA GLY A 229 -4.05 -22.60 -6.94
C GLY A 229 -4.76 -23.30 -5.76
N GLU A 230 -4.25 -23.17 -4.54
CA GLU A 230 -4.80 -23.75 -3.33
C GLU A 230 -5.89 -22.85 -2.72
N TYR A 231 -7.01 -22.70 -3.41
CA TYR A 231 -8.05 -21.72 -3.07
C TYR A 231 -8.82 -22.03 -1.77
N ASP A 232 -9.11 -23.31 -1.47
CA ASP A 232 -9.91 -23.69 -0.30
C ASP A 232 -9.22 -23.33 1.02
N PRO A 233 -7.94 -23.68 1.26
CA PRO A 233 -7.25 -23.25 2.47
C PRO A 233 -7.03 -21.72 2.51
N ALA A 234 -6.81 -21.06 1.38
CA ALA A 234 -6.67 -19.60 1.33
C ALA A 234 -7.98 -18.90 1.71
N ARG A 235 -9.13 -19.39 1.20
CA ARG A 235 -10.46 -18.88 1.53
C ARG A 235 -10.80 -18.98 3.02
N LYS A 236 -10.38 -20.06 3.69
CA LYS A 236 -10.54 -20.20 5.14
C LYS A 236 -9.78 -19.11 5.90
N ILE A 237 -8.58 -18.76 5.45
CA ILE A 237 -7.81 -17.64 6.05
C ILE A 237 -8.52 -16.32 5.78
N HIS A 238 -8.96 -16.04 4.56
CA HIS A 238 -9.72 -14.84 4.21
C HIS A 238 -10.95 -14.67 5.12
N HIS A 239 -11.78 -15.69 5.22
CA HIS A 239 -13.02 -15.63 6.02
C HIS A 239 -12.75 -15.47 7.53
N ARG A 240 -11.61 -15.98 8.03
CA ARG A 240 -11.22 -15.78 9.43
C ARG A 240 -11.04 -14.31 9.80
N PHE A 241 -10.66 -13.47 8.83
CA PHE A 241 -10.34 -12.04 9.07
C PHE A 241 -11.38 -11.07 8.49
N THR A 242 -12.51 -11.57 7.97
CA THR A 242 -13.52 -10.74 7.31
C THR A 242 -14.00 -9.57 8.18
N ASP A 243 -14.23 -9.83 9.48
CA ASP A 243 -14.70 -8.80 10.42
C ASP A 243 -13.64 -7.72 10.68
N LEU A 244 -12.35 -8.07 10.62
CA LEU A 244 -11.27 -7.10 10.76
C LEU A 244 -11.14 -6.17 9.55
N PHE A 245 -11.38 -6.66 8.33
CA PHE A 245 -11.21 -5.83 7.14
C PHE A 245 -12.06 -4.56 7.19
N SER A 246 -13.35 -4.68 7.53
CA SER A 246 -14.23 -3.50 7.64
C SER A 246 -13.88 -2.64 8.86
N LEU A 247 -13.54 -3.27 9.99
CA LEU A 247 -13.24 -2.57 11.24
C LEU A 247 -11.95 -1.75 11.14
N LEU A 248 -10.94 -2.21 10.39
CA LEU A 248 -9.70 -1.47 10.17
C LEU A 248 -9.91 -0.12 9.46
N PHE A 249 -11.04 0.06 8.74
CA PHE A 249 -11.31 1.26 7.95
C PHE A 249 -12.49 2.09 8.45
N VAL A 250 -13.25 1.64 9.46
CA VAL A 250 -14.48 2.29 9.92
C VAL A 250 -14.28 3.74 10.38
N ASP A 251 -13.16 4.03 11.03
CA ASP A 251 -12.77 5.38 11.48
C ASP A 251 -11.63 5.96 10.61
N GLY A 252 -11.44 5.38 9.43
CA GLY A 252 -10.37 5.73 8.50
C GLY A 252 -9.07 4.95 8.71
N ASN A 253 -8.22 4.97 7.69
CA ASN A 253 -6.91 4.32 7.71
C ASN A 253 -5.83 5.42 7.88
N PRO A 254 -4.88 5.29 8.84
CA PRO A 254 -4.48 4.07 9.55
C PRO A 254 -5.04 3.88 10.98
N ALA A 255 -6.12 4.59 11.40
CA ALA A 255 -6.58 4.54 12.78
C ALA A 255 -6.82 3.11 13.29
N GLY A 256 -7.50 2.27 12.48
CA GLY A 256 -7.79 0.89 12.86
C GLY A 256 -6.53 0.03 13.01
N VAL A 257 -5.61 0.07 12.05
CA VAL A 257 -4.40 -0.76 12.13
C VAL A 257 -3.44 -0.30 13.22
N LYS A 258 -3.39 0.99 13.54
CA LYS A 258 -2.63 1.49 14.70
C LYS A 258 -3.23 1.05 16.03
N ALA A 259 -4.57 1.09 16.17
CA ALA A 259 -5.24 0.52 17.32
C ALA A 259 -4.92 -0.98 17.49
N MET A 260 -4.98 -1.76 16.41
CA MET A 260 -4.63 -3.19 16.43
C MET A 260 -3.19 -3.43 16.84
N LEU A 261 -2.22 -2.72 16.27
CA LEU A 261 -0.81 -2.84 16.62
C LEU A 261 -0.50 -2.39 18.05
N SER A 262 -1.25 -1.44 18.58
CA SER A 262 -1.14 -1.01 19.98
C SER A 262 -1.66 -2.08 20.93
N GLU A 263 -2.79 -2.73 20.65
CA GLU A 263 -3.29 -3.88 21.41
C GLU A 263 -2.29 -5.06 21.41
N MET A 264 -1.56 -5.23 20.32
CA MET A 264 -0.50 -6.23 20.19
C MET A 264 0.83 -5.80 20.87
N GLY A 265 0.91 -4.58 21.41
CA GLY A 265 2.09 -4.07 22.13
C GLY A 265 3.27 -3.63 21.26
N PHE A 266 3.04 -3.39 19.95
CA PHE A 266 4.11 -2.95 19.04
C PHE A 266 4.36 -1.45 19.07
N ILE A 267 3.32 -0.64 19.25
CA ILE A 267 3.35 0.82 19.14
C ILE A 267 2.42 1.49 20.16
N GLU A 268 2.58 2.79 20.36
CA GLU A 268 1.56 3.63 20.99
C GLU A 268 0.44 3.97 19.99
N ASN A 269 -0.81 4.09 20.47
CA ASN A 269 -1.97 4.40 19.60
C ASN A 269 -2.08 5.90 19.33
N VAL A 270 -1.06 6.47 18.68
CA VAL A 270 -0.95 7.90 18.39
C VAL A 270 -1.02 8.15 16.88
N LEU A 271 -1.84 9.12 16.48
CA LEU A 271 -1.93 9.66 15.13
C LEU A 271 -1.69 11.16 15.15
N ARG A 272 -1.30 11.72 14.02
CA ARG A 272 -1.19 13.18 13.85
C ARG A 272 -2.46 13.75 13.22
N LEU A 273 -2.91 14.90 13.70
CA LEU A 273 -4.03 15.61 13.08
C LEU A 273 -3.79 15.82 11.57
N PRO A 274 -4.84 15.72 10.73
CA PRO A 274 -6.26 15.66 11.08
C PRO A 274 -6.77 14.27 11.49
N LEU A 275 -5.92 13.24 11.49
CA LEU A 275 -6.31 11.91 11.93
C LEU A 275 -6.27 11.81 13.47
N VAL A 276 -7.17 10.99 14.00
CA VAL A 276 -7.28 10.73 15.44
C VAL A 276 -7.39 9.22 15.68
N PRO A 277 -7.09 8.74 16.90
CA PRO A 277 -7.27 7.34 17.24
C PRO A 277 -8.70 6.84 16.97
N MET A 278 -8.82 5.54 16.74
CA MET A 278 -10.11 4.86 16.56
C MET A 278 -11.07 5.18 17.71
N GLN A 279 -12.37 5.33 17.40
CA GLN A 279 -13.40 5.56 18.41
C GLN A 279 -13.44 4.43 19.44
N ILE A 280 -13.67 4.75 20.71
CA ILE A 280 -13.64 3.81 21.83
C ILE A 280 -14.49 2.56 21.56
N LYS A 281 -15.72 2.73 21.03
CA LYS A 281 -16.60 1.60 20.70
C LYS A 281 -16.01 0.65 19.69
N ASN A 282 -15.37 1.17 18.65
CA ASN A 282 -14.75 0.38 17.59
C ASN A 282 -13.46 -0.28 18.10
N HIS A 283 -12.71 0.40 18.95
CA HIS A 283 -11.52 -0.14 19.59
C HIS A 283 -11.89 -1.32 20.54
N GLN A 284 -12.95 -1.19 21.33
CA GLN A 284 -13.46 -2.29 22.17
C GLN A 284 -13.83 -3.50 21.30
N ARG A 285 -14.51 -3.28 20.17
CA ARG A 285 -14.83 -4.36 19.22
C ARG A 285 -13.57 -4.99 18.63
N MET A 286 -12.54 -4.20 18.33
CA MET A 286 -11.23 -4.69 17.90
C MET A 286 -10.62 -5.64 18.95
N SER A 287 -10.56 -5.22 20.22
CA SER A 287 -10.02 -6.03 21.32
C SER A 287 -10.79 -7.35 21.50
N GLU A 288 -12.13 -7.34 21.34
CA GLU A 288 -12.95 -8.56 21.39
C GLU A 288 -12.57 -9.54 20.27
N ILE A 289 -12.50 -9.04 19.01
CA ILE A 289 -12.16 -9.88 17.85
C ILE A 289 -10.74 -10.45 17.98
N LEU A 290 -9.76 -9.66 18.43
CA LEU A 290 -8.40 -10.16 18.64
C LEU A 290 -8.35 -11.30 19.67
N LYS A 291 -9.11 -11.20 20.77
CA LYS A 291 -9.24 -12.26 21.77
C LYS A 291 -9.89 -13.52 21.17
N GLU A 292 -10.98 -13.36 20.40
CA GLU A 292 -11.66 -14.48 19.71
C GLU A 292 -10.70 -15.20 18.74
N LEU A 293 -9.89 -14.44 18.02
CA LEU A 293 -8.89 -14.94 17.07
C LEU A 293 -7.62 -15.48 17.74
N LYS A 294 -7.44 -15.26 19.04
CA LYS A 294 -6.23 -15.59 19.83
C LYS A 294 -4.96 -14.95 19.24
N ILE A 295 -5.07 -13.68 18.95
CA ILE A 295 -4.00 -12.81 18.46
C ILE A 295 -3.55 -11.91 19.60
#